data_06ed06833a51498287ff182c88278c0c
#
_entry.id   06ed06833a51498287ff182c88278c0c
#
_cell.length_a   1.000
_cell.length_b   1.000
_cell.length_c   1.000
_cell.angle_alpha   90.00
_cell.angle_beta   90.00
_cell.angle_gamma   90.00
#
_symmetry.space_group_name_H-M   'P 1'
#
loop_
_entity.id
_entity.type
_entity.pdbx_description
1 polymer ?
#
loop_
_entity_poly.entity_id
_entity_poly.type
_entity_poly.pdbx_seq_one_letter_code
_entity_poly.pdbx_strand_id
1 'polypeptide(L)'
;SEVPTMAIDYVIFVENSSVFYDEYIAHRLGLIPLRSEEAYDRYKPPEECAEAGEKRVFSMDCFAKLDLEVEGPETGVITVYSKDFVTSDPYVTPVHENIPIVKLIKGQRVKLEAFARLGRGKEHIKWSPVTVAVHKYVPVITVKETCTACGKCVDACPRGILRVEGSKVAVNELQALSCSFCRLCEEVCDVHAISVSHRENEYILYLELTGALSARSVLLEASNILIKKLGELEEKLKNLGVIR
;
A
#
# COMPACT_ATOMS: atom_id res chain seq x y z
N SER A 1 2.69 7.36 -1.04
CA SER A 1 4.16 7.42 -0.87
C SER A 1 4.60 8.36 0.26
N GLU A 2 3.77 9.31 0.70
CA GLU A 2 4.10 10.29 1.74
C GLU A 2 3.56 9.92 3.13
N VAL A 3 2.53 9.08 3.19
CA VAL A 3 1.95 8.59 4.46
C VAL A 3 2.97 7.68 5.15
N PRO A 4 3.42 8.00 6.38
CA PRO A 4 4.44 7.21 7.06
C PRO A 4 3.88 5.90 7.60
N THR A 5 4.74 4.88 7.71
CA THR A 5 4.46 3.64 8.44
C THR A 5 5.70 3.15 9.17
N MET A 6 5.52 2.24 10.11
CA MET A 6 6.62 1.53 10.75
C MET A 6 7.15 0.43 9.84
N ALA A 7 8.47 0.34 9.72
CA ALA A 7 9.14 -0.81 9.11
C ALA A 7 10.50 -1.04 9.77
N ILE A 8 10.97 -2.29 9.79
CA ILE A 8 12.32 -2.64 10.24
C ILE A 8 13.34 -1.96 9.31
N ASP A 9 14.22 -1.17 9.89
CA ASP A 9 15.21 -0.40 9.15
C ASP A 9 16.65 -0.86 9.44
N TYR A 10 16.92 -1.28 10.67
CA TYR A 10 18.20 -1.81 11.09
C TYR A 10 18.04 -3.17 11.74
N VAL A 11 19.03 -4.04 11.53
CA VAL A 11 19.08 -5.37 12.13
C VAL A 11 20.51 -5.61 12.66
N ILE A 12 20.62 -6.03 13.91
CA ILE A 12 21.88 -6.45 14.53
C ILE A 12 21.81 -7.96 14.68
N PHE A 13 22.64 -8.68 13.93
CA PHE A 13 22.76 -10.13 14.08
C PHE A 13 23.73 -10.46 15.23
N VAL A 14 23.23 -11.17 16.23
CA VAL A 14 24.04 -11.72 17.32
C VAL A 14 24.59 -13.07 16.91
N GLU A 15 23.75 -13.88 16.23
CA GLU A 15 24.12 -15.20 15.71
C GLU A 15 23.25 -15.53 14.49
N ASN A 16 23.89 -16.01 13.43
CA ASN A 16 23.21 -16.56 12.27
C ASN A 16 24.00 -17.74 11.71
N SER A 17 23.57 -18.95 12.02
CA SER A 17 24.12 -20.19 11.46
C SER A 17 23.17 -20.85 10.44
N SER A 18 22.15 -20.09 9.96
CA SER A 18 21.23 -20.55 8.92
C SER A 18 21.91 -20.66 7.54
N VAL A 19 21.17 -21.14 6.56
CA VAL A 19 21.66 -21.22 5.16
C VAL A 19 21.70 -19.87 4.44
N PHE A 20 21.06 -18.84 5.00
CA PHE A 20 21.03 -17.51 4.41
C PHE A 20 21.98 -16.56 5.14
N TYR A 21 22.66 -15.71 4.38
CA TYR A 21 23.51 -14.65 4.93
C TYR A 21 22.65 -13.48 5.48
N ASP A 22 23.26 -12.67 6.33
CA ASP A 22 22.59 -11.65 7.14
C ASP A 22 21.80 -10.65 6.29
N GLU A 23 22.37 -10.17 5.18
CA GLU A 23 21.75 -9.18 4.31
C GLU A 23 20.46 -9.71 3.66
N TYR A 24 20.44 -11.01 3.32
CA TYR A 24 19.24 -11.62 2.75
C TYR A 24 18.11 -11.68 3.77
N ILE A 25 18.42 -12.08 5.01
CA ILE A 25 17.45 -12.11 6.10
C ILE A 25 17.00 -10.67 6.41
N ALA A 26 17.92 -9.72 6.56
CA ALA A 26 17.61 -8.33 6.84
C ALA A 26 16.67 -7.71 5.79
N HIS A 27 16.91 -7.97 4.51
CA HIS A 27 16.03 -7.54 3.43
C HIS A 27 14.60 -8.10 3.58
N ARG A 28 14.47 -9.39 3.90
CA ARG A 28 13.16 -10.02 4.14
C ARG A 28 12.44 -9.40 5.34
N LEU A 29 13.16 -9.15 6.43
CA LEU A 29 12.64 -8.54 7.65
C LEU A 29 12.11 -7.12 7.37
N GLY A 30 12.84 -6.33 6.60
CA GLY A 30 12.44 -4.98 6.21
C GLY A 30 11.12 -4.93 5.43
N LEU A 31 10.75 -6.00 4.72
CA LEU A 31 9.52 -6.09 3.95
C LEU A 31 8.30 -6.63 4.74
N ILE A 32 8.48 -7.01 6.01
CA ILE A 32 7.37 -7.43 6.86
C ILE A 32 6.56 -6.19 7.26
N PRO A 33 5.26 -6.10 6.90
CA PRO A 33 4.44 -4.97 7.30
C PRO A 33 4.18 -5.03 8.81
N LEU A 34 4.41 -3.90 9.48
CA LEU A 34 4.16 -3.72 10.91
C LEU A 34 2.92 -2.86 11.15
N ARG A 35 2.15 -3.16 12.18
CA ARG A 35 1.03 -2.32 12.63
C ARG A 35 1.57 -0.93 12.98
N SER A 36 0.88 0.12 12.52
CA SER A 36 1.39 1.49 12.61
C SER A 36 0.34 2.51 13.05
N GLU A 37 -0.88 2.08 13.42
CA GLU A 37 -1.98 2.98 13.81
C GLU A 37 -1.60 3.90 14.97
N GLU A 38 -0.96 3.35 16.01
CA GLU A 38 -0.57 4.08 17.20
C GLU A 38 0.82 4.75 17.08
N ALA A 39 1.50 4.55 15.95
CA ALA A 39 2.89 4.97 15.82
C ALA A 39 3.06 6.49 15.76
N TYR A 40 2.06 7.20 15.21
CA TYR A 40 2.11 8.67 15.10
C TYR A 40 2.12 9.39 16.44
N ASP A 41 1.47 8.82 17.45
CA ASP A 41 1.39 9.40 18.79
C ASP A 41 2.57 8.98 19.68
N ARG A 42 3.30 7.95 19.29
CA ARG A 42 4.33 7.30 20.12
C ARG A 42 5.75 7.56 19.66
N TYR A 43 5.95 7.76 18.37
CA TYR A 43 7.27 7.91 17.77
C TYR A 43 7.43 9.25 17.07
N LYS A 44 8.66 9.74 17.08
CA LYS A 44 9.01 10.96 16.37
C LYS A 44 8.85 10.83 14.86
N PRO A 45 8.65 11.96 14.17
CA PRO A 45 8.56 11.99 12.70
C PRO A 45 9.79 11.38 12.02
N PRO A 46 9.62 10.83 10.80
CA PRO A 46 10.72 10.22 10.05
C PRO A 46 11.97 11.09 9.93
N GLU A 47 11.78 12.40 9.75
CA GLU A 47 12.85 13.38 9.55
C GLU A 47 13.78 13.51 10.75
N GLU A 48 13.25 13.38 11.98
CA GLU A 48 14.04 13.45 13.21
C GLU A 48 14.79 12.16 13.52
N CYS A 49 14.24 11.01 13.06
CA CYS A 49 14.77 9.71 13.40
C CYS A 49 15.74 9.12 12.35
N ALA A 50 15.78 9.67 11.14
CA ALA A 50 16.67 9.18 10.08
C ALA A 50 18.15 9.29 10.48
N GLU A 51 18.60 10.46 10.96
CA GLU A 51 19.98 10.67 11.40
C GLU A 51 20.36 9.81 12.64
N ALA A 52 19.41 9.57 13.55
CA ALA A 52 19.66 8.73 14.72
C ALA A 52 20.02 7.30 14.32
N GLY A 53 19.33 6.75 13.31
CA GLY A 53 19.62 5.44 12.74
C GLY A 53 21.01 5.36 12.10
N GLU A 54 21.39 6.35 11.30
CA GLU A 54 22.72 6.43 10.68
C GLU A 54 23.84 6.47 11.73
N LYS A 55 23.63 7.17 12.83
CA LYS A 55 24.53 7.23 13.96
C LYS A 55 24.46 6.01 14.88
N ARG A 56 23.62 5.02 14.59
CA ARG A 56 23.33 3.82 15.39
C ARG A 56 22.89 4.15 16.83
N VAL A 57 22.14 5.23 17.00
CA VAL A 57 21.53 5.65 18.28
C VAL A 57 20.06 5.23 18.26
N PHE A 58 19.76 4.03 18.75
CA PHE A 58 18.41 3.45 18.75
C PHE A 58 17.64 3.90 20.00
N SER A 59 17.19 5.14 20.02
CA SER A 59 16.37 5.68 21.09
C SER A 59 14.92 5.18 21.02
N MET A 60 14.27 4.99 22.16
CA MET A 60 12.90 4.44 22.25
C MET A 60 11.82 5.38 21.71
N ASP A 61 12.13 6.66 21.54
CA ASP A 61 11.25 7.65 20.92
C ASP A 61 11.30 7.65 19.38
N CYS A 62 12.31 6.98 18.81
CA CYS A 62 12.48 6.81 17.38
C CYS A 62 12.28 5.37 16.91
N PHE A 63 12.63 4.38 17.74
CA PHE A 63 12.69 2.98 17.31
C PHE A 63 11.91 2.06 18.24
N ALA A 64 11.09 1.19 17.63
CA ALA A 64 10.58 0.00 18.27
C ALA A 64 11.58 -1.15 18.09
N LYS A 65 11.93 -1.84 19.18
CA LYS A 65 12.81 -3.01 19.14
C LYS A 65 11.98 -4.29 19.03
N LEU A 66 12.39 -5.17 18.12
CA LEU A 66 11.85 -6.51 17.95
C LEU A 66 13.00 -7.52 18.06
N ASP A 67 12.90 -8.45 19.01
CA ASP A 67 13.88 -9.51 19.22
C ASP A 67 13.42 -10.79 18.55
N LEU A 68 14.32 -11.52 17.91
CA LEU A 68 14.09 -12.84 17.35
C LEU A 68 15.19 -13.79 17.80
N GLU A 69 14.80 -14.88 18.45
CA GLU A 69 15.73 -15.94 18.85
C GLU A 69 15.06 -17.29 18.64
N VAL A 70 15.56 -18.07 17.67
CA VAL A 70 15.03 -19.40 17.34
C VAL A 70 16.19 -20.34 17.04
N GLU A 71 16.10 -21.55 17.59
CA GLU A 71 17.05 -22.64 17.36
C GLU A 71 16.38 -23.79 16.59
N GLY A 72 17.13 -24.44 15.73
CA GLY A 72 16.67 -25.58 14.96
C GLY A 72 16.38 -26.79 15.88
N PRO A 73 15.34 -27.59 15.55
CA PRO A 73 14.95 -28.75 16.37
C PRO A 73 15.98 -29.89 16.29
N GLU A 74 15.99 -30.78 17.28
CA GLU A 74 16.83 -31.98 17.28
C GLU A 74 16.62 -32.87 16.04
N THR A 75 15.39 -32.91 15.50
CA THR A 75 15.06 -33.66 14.29
C THR A 75 14.10 -32.87 13.42
N GLY A 76 14.24 -32.95 12.10
CA GLY A 76 13.37 -32.28 11.14
C GLY A 76 13.77 -30.84 10.85
N VAL A 77 12.80 -30.03 10.45
CA VAL A 77 12.96 -28.62 10.00
C VAL A 77 11.91 -27.76 10.69
N ILE A 78 12.31 -26.64 11.28
CA ILE A 78 11.38 -25.61 11.75
C ILE A 78 11.39 -24.43 10.77
N THR A 79 10.24 -23.83 10.57
CA THR A 79 10.14 -22.54 9.86
C THR A 79 9.95 -21.44 10.87
N VAL A 80 10.82 -20.45 10.84
CA VAL A 80 10.72 -19.22 11.63
C VAL A 80 9.76 -18.28 10.94
N TYR A 81 8.79 -17.77 11.67
CA TYR A 81 7.75 -16.89 11.16
C TYR A 81 7.79 -15.50 11.83
N SER A 82 7.08 -14.56 11.25
CA SER A 82 6.93 -13.21 11.79
C SER A 82 6.33 -13.17 13.21
N LYS A 83 5.49 -14.13 13.59
CA LYS A 83 4.95 -14.26 14.95
C LYS A 83 5.99 -14.60 16.02
N ASP A 84 7.16 -15.10 15.62
CA ASP A 84 8.22 -15.48 16.54
C ASP A 84 9.02 -14.27 17.07
N PHE A 85 8.71 -13.06 16.58
CA PHE A 85 9.23 -11.83 17.14
C PHE A 85 8.65 -11.53 18.52
N VAL A 86 9.52 -11.13 19.43
CA VAL A 86 9.17 -10.52 20.71
C VAL A 86 9.40 -9.01 20.58
N THR A 87 8.34 -8.21 20.67
CA THR A 87 8.43 -6.76 20.50
C THR A 87 8.44 -6.02 21.83
N SER A 88 9.22 -4.94 21.89
CA SER A 88 9.22 -4.02 23.05
C SER A 88 7.97 -3.14 23.12
N ASP A 89 7.29 -2.92 21.99
CA ASP A 89 6.04 -2.16 21.89
C ASP A 89 4.92 -3.05 21.35
N PRO A 90 3.87 -3.35 22.14
CA PRO A 90 2.78 -4.21 21.73
C PRO A 90 1.94 -3.66 20.57
N TYR A 91 2.06 -2.36 20.26
CA TYR A 91 1.38 -1.72 19.14
C TYR A 91 2.15 -1.81 17.82
N VAL A 92 3.46 -2.14 17.88
CA VAL A 92 4.31 -2.33 16.71
C VAL A 92 4.62 -3.81 16.54
N THR A 93 3.70 -4.53 15.92
CA THR A 93 3.77 -5.98 15.69
C THR A 93 3.60 -6.30 14.21
N PRO A 94 4.09 -7.44 13.72
CA PRO A 94 3.79 -7.90 12.37
C PRO A 94 2.28 -7.97 12.12
N VAL A 95 1.84 -7.46 10.96
CA VAL A 95 0.41 -7.50 10.55
C VAL A 95 -0.06 -8.93 10.36
N HIS A 96 0.80 -9.76 9.77
CA HIS A 96 0.53 -11.18 9.52
C HIS A 96 1.51 -12.05 10.30
N GLU A 97 0.99 -13.02 11.03
CA GLU A 97 1.76 -13.90 11.91
C GLU A 97 2.57 -14.98 11.16
N ASN A 98 2.14 -15.33 9.96
CA ASN A 98 2.64 -16.49 9.22
C ASN A 98 3.54 -16.12 8.02
N ILE A 99 4.24 -14.98 8.08
CA ILE A 99 5.23 -14.63 7.07
C ILE A 99 6.50 -15.43 7.35
N PRO A 100 6.94 -16.36 6.45
CA PRO A 100 8.10 -17.18 6.69
C PRO A 100 9.38 -16.34 6.52
N ILE A 101 10.29 -16.42 7.49
CA ILE A 101 11.59 -15.72 7.50
C ILE A 101 12.69 -16.65 7.00
N VAL A 102 12.93 -17.73 7.72
CA VAL A 102 13.99 -18.71 7.43
C VAL A 102 13.58 -20.10 7.92
N LYS A 103 14.19 -21.15 7.36
CA LYS A 103 14.07 -22.52 7.85
C LYS A 103 15.36 -22.94 8.54
N LEU A 104 15.23 -23.58 9.70
CA LEU A 104 16.36 -24.05 10.50
C LEU A 104 16.27 -25.57 10.70
N ILE A 105 17.43 -26.21 10.66
CA ILE A 105 17.63 -27.62 11.01
C ILE A 105 18.48 -27.71 12.27
N LYS A 106 18.71 -28.93 12.78
CA LYS A 106 19.56 -29.19 13.94
C LYS A 106 20.92 -28.51 13.86
N GLY A 107 21.31 -27.83 14.93
CA GLY A 107 22.55 -27.08 15.06
C GLY A 107 22.57 -25.71 14.39
N GLN A 108 21.46 -25.29 13.80
CA GLN A 108 21.30 -23.95 13.27
C GLN A 108 20.54 -23.07 14.27
N ARG A 109 20.93 -21.79 14.33
CA ARG A 109 20.29 -20.79 15.21
C ARG A 109 20.28 -19.43 14.53
N VAL A 110 19.24 -18.68 14.75
CA VAL A 110 19.16 -17.24 14.40
C VAL A 110 18.80 -16.47 15.67
N LYS A 111 19.67 -15.51 16.00
CA LYS A 111 19.45 -14.56 17.08
C LYS A 111 19.78 -13.16 16.58
N LEU A 112 18.79 -12.26 16.60
CA LEU A 112 18.93 -10.90 16.08
C LEU A 112 18.06 -9.90 16.86
N GLU A 113 18.43 -8.64 16.77
CA GLU A 113 17.68 -7.48 17.24
C GLU A 113 17.32 -6.62 16.02
N ALA A 114 16.03 -6.40 15.79
CA ALA A 114 15.53 -5.57 14.71
C ALA A 114 14.98 -4.24 15.27
N PHE A 115 15.27 -3.15 14.58
CA PHE A 115 14.85 -1.81 14.97
C PHE A 115 13.95 -1.23 13.87
N ALA A 116 12.68 -1.00 14.22
CA ALA A 116 11.69 -0.42 13.33
C ALA A 116 11.52 1.06 13.64
N ARG A 117 11.43 1.90 12.62
CA ARG A 117 11.11 3.33 12.72
C ARG A 117 10.00 3.74 11.75
N LEU A 118 9.47 4.93 11.97
CA LEU A 118 8.64 5.59 10.98
C LEU A 118 9.48 5.99 9.76
N GLY A 119 8.93 5.78 8.57
CA GLY A 119 9.50 6.22 7.31
C GLY A 119 8.42 6.38 6.25
N ARG A 120 8.79 6.84 5.06
CA ARG A 120 7.86 7.14 3.98
C ARG A 120 8.11 6.25 2.78
N GLY A 121 7.07 5.83 2.09
CA GLY A 121 7.15 5.02 0.87
C GLY A 121 7.99 5.65 -0.25
N LYS A 122 8.20 6.97 -0.21
CA LYS A 122 9.07 7.67 -1.16
C LYS A 122 10.57 7.46 -0.85
N GLU A 123 10.93 7.13 0.40
CA GLU A 123 12.30 6.75 0.76
C GLU A 123 12.57 5.31 0.33
N HIS A 124 11.67 4.39 0.71
CA HIS A 124 11.73 2.99 0.33
C HIS A 124 10.35 2.36 0.42
N ILE A 125 10.03 1.46 -0.51
CA ILE A 125 8.71 0.81 -0.61
C ILE A 125 8.26 0.09 0.68
N LYS A 126 9.17 -0.35 1.53
CA LYS A 126 8.88 -1.00 2.80
C LYS A 126 7.99 -0.16 3.73
N TRP A 127 8.02 1.16 3.58
CA TRP A 127 7.19 2.11 4.32
C TRP A 127 5.90 2.52 3.59
N SER A 128 5.58 1.87 2.48
CA SER A 128 4.32 2.17 1.81
C SER A 128 3.14 1.48 2.52
N PRO A 129 2.09 2.20 2.94
CA PRO A 129 0.90 1.60 3.53
C PRO A 129 0.01 0.92 2.50
N VAL A 130 0.27 1.13 1.21
CA VAL A 130 -0.52 0.60 0.11
C VAL A 130 0.38 -0.03 -0.95
N THR A 131 -0.06 -1.14 -1.53
CA THR A 131 0.57 -1.78 -2.69
C THR A 131 0.01 -1.20 -3.98
N VAL A 132 -1.28 -0.83 -3.99
CA VAL A 132 -1.96 -0.19 -5.11
C VAL A 132 -2.73 1.03 -4.63
N ALA A 133 -2.56 2.15 -5.33
CA ALA A 133 -3.38 3.35 -5.16
C ALA A 133 -3.67 3.93 -6.54
N VAL A 134 -4.86 3.69 -7.05
CA VAL A 134 -5.29 4.15 -8.37
C VAL A 134 -6.67 4.78 -8.29
N HIS A 135 -6.94 5.70 -9.21
CA HIS A 135 -8.25 6.31 -9.34
C HIS A 135 -8.73 6.28 -10.79
N LYS A 136 -10.00 6.32 -10.97
CA LYS A 136 -10.67 6.58 -12.25
C LYS A 136 -11.92 7.41 -12.06
N TYR A 137 -12.36 8.07 -13.11
CA TYR A 137 -13.66 8.73 -13.11
C TYR A 137 -14.82 7.73 -13.04
N VAL A 138 -15.98 8.16 -12.54
CA VAL A 138 -17.21 7.38 -12.64
C VAL A 138 -17.66 7.40 -14.10
N PRO A 139 -17.74 6.23 -14.76
CA PRO A 139 -18.12 6.15 -16.18
C PRO A 139 -19.61 6.44 -16.38
N VAL A 140 -19.92 7.13 -17.47
CA VAL A 140 -21.28 7.35 -17.98
C VAL A 140 -21.34 6.81 -19.40
N ILE A 141 -22.19 5.80 -19.62
CA ILE A 141 -22.38 5.19 -20.91
C ILE A 141 -23.80 5.55 -21.36
N THR A 142 -23.92 6.25 -22.49
CA THR A 142 -25.19 6.66 -23.05
C THR A 142 -25.45 5.95 -24.36
N VAL A 143 -26.69 5.47 -24.55
CA VAL A 143 -27.15 4.83 -25.77
C VAL A 143 -28.30 5.65 -26.35
N LYS A 144 -28.12 6.17 -27.56
CA LYS A 144 -29.11 7.01 -28.27
C LYS A 144 -30.23 6.16 -28.86
N GLU A 145 -31.33 6.78 -29.19
CA GLU A 145 -32.49 6.14 -29.84
C GLU A 145 -32.17 5.61 -31.26
N THR A 146 -31.09 6.08 -31.89
CA THR A 146 -30.59 5.58 -33.17
C THR A 146 -29.97 4.16 -33.10
N CYS A 147 -29.94 3.54 -31.93
CA CYS A 147 -29.41 2.22 -31.72
C CYS A 147 -30.24 1.16 -32.48
N THR A 148 -29.58 0.34 -33.26
CA THR A 148 -30.21 -0.74 -34.05
C THR A 148 -30.16 -2.13 -33.39
N ALA A 149 -29.72 -2.21 -32.14
CA ALA A 149 -29.55 -3.45 -31.39
C ALA A 149 -28.68 -4.51 -32.08
N CYS A 150 -27.75 -4.12 -32.96
CA CYS A 150 -26.92 -5.04 -33.75
C CYS A 150 -25.95 -5.91 -32.93
N GLY A 151 -25.73 -5.60 -31.66
CA GLY A 151 -24.88 -6.37 -30.72
C GLY A 151 -23.37 -6.18 -30.87
N LYS A 152 -22.85 -5.50 -31.90
CA LYS A 152 -21.40 -5.33 -32.14
C LYS A 152 -20.66 -4.75 -30.90
N CYS A 153 -21.27 -3.77 -30.25
CA CYS A 153 -20.69 -3.14 -29.05
C CYS A 153 -20.71 -4.06 -27.82
N VAL A 154 -21.64 -5.00 -27.74
CA VAL A 154 -21.70 -6.01 -26.68
C VAL A 154 -20.52 -6.96 -26.83
N ASP A 155 -20.30 -7.49 -28.06
CA ASP A 155 -19.22 -8.42 -28.35
C ASP A 155 -17.83 -7.77 -28.20
N ALA A 156 -17.72 -6.49 -28.54
CA ALA A 156 -16.48 -5.72 -28.42
C ALA A 156 -16.13 -5.33 -26.99
N CYS A 157 -17.05 -5.42 -26.04
CA CYS A 157 -16.82 -4.97 -24.67
C CYS A 157 -16.06 -6.01 -23.82
N PRO A 158 -14.76 -5.80 -23.48
CA PRO A 158 -13.99 -6.78 -22.72
C PRO A 158 -14.45 -6.94 -21.27
N ARG A 159 -15.30 -6.02 -20.79
CA ARG A 159 -15.86 -6.05 -19.43
C ARG A 159 -17.28 -6.61 -19.36
N GLY A 160 -17.92 -6.89 -20.50
CA GLY A 160 -19.26 -7.45 -20.56
C GLY A 160 -20.35 -6.60 -19.92
N ILE A 161 -20.19 -5.27 -19.93
CA ILE A 161 -21.14 -4.33 -19.26
C ILE A 161 -22.34 -3.95 -20.12
N LEU A 162 -22.36 -4.38 -21.37
CA LEU A 162 -23.42 -4.11 -22.33
C LEU A 162 -24.19 -5.39 -22.65
N ARG A 163 -25.50 -5.25 -22.87
CA ARG A 163 -26.37 -6.35 -23.30
C ARG A 163 -27.43 -5.84 -24.26
N VAL A 164 -27.92 -6.72 -25.16
CA VAL A 164 -29.07 -6.37 -26.02
C VAL A 164 -30.35 -6.60 -25.22
N GLU A 165 -31.21 -5.57 -25.17
CA GLU A 165 -32.54 -5.64 -24.57
C GLU A 165 -33.58 -5.08 -25.54
N GLY A 166 -34.40 -5.99 -26.09
CA GLY A 166 -35.41 -5.61 -27.06
C GLY A 166 -34.81 -4.96 -28.30
N SER A 167 -35.15 -3.73 -28.59
CA SER A 167 -34.73 -2.96 -29.77
C SER A 167 -33.48 -2.11 -29.58
N LYS A 168 -32.83 -2.14 -28.45
CA LYS A 168 -31.62 -1.36 -28.17
C LYS A 168 -30.65 -2.09 -27.24
N VAL A 169 -29.44 -1.54 -27.12
CA VAL A 169 -28.45 -1.98 -26.14
C VAL A 169 -28.70 -1.30 -24.80
N ALA A 170 -28.65 -2.07 -23.74
CA ALA A 170 -28.73 -1.59 -22.36
C ALA A 170 -27.39 -1.75 -21.65
N VAL A 171 -27.16 -0.86 -20.69
CA VAL A 171 -26.00 -0.91 -19.78
C VAL A 171 -26.38 -1.73 -18.55
N ASN A 172 -25.58 -2.70 -18.20
CA ASN A 172 -25.71 -3.38 -16.91
C ASN A 172 -25.26 -2.44 -15.79
N GLU A 173 -26.20 -1.84 -15.07
CA GLU A 173 -25.92 -0.83 -14.04
C GLU A 173 -24.99 -1.34 -12.93
N LEU A 174 -25.13 -2.63 -12.54
CA LEU A 174 -24.28 -3.24 -11.51
C LEU A 174 -22.81 -3.37 -11.96
N GLN A 175 -22.59 -3.46 -13.27
CA GLN A 175 -21.25 -3.62 -13.84
C GLN A 175 -20.73 -2.33 -14.50
N ALA A 176 -21.53 -1.31 -14.61
CA ALA A 176 -21.18 -0.04 -15.28
C ALA A 176 -19.87 0.56 -14.71
N LEU A 177 -19.69 0.47 -13.38
CA LEU A 177 -18.49 0.94 -12.70
C LEU A 177 -17.21 0.16 -13.12
N SER A 178 -17.34 -1.01 -13.74
CA SER A 178 -16.20 -1.79 -14.25
C SER A 178 -15.66 -1.29 -15.60
N CYS A 179 -16.33 -0.31 -16.25
CA CYS A 179 -15.89 0.28 -17.51
C CYS A 179 -14.44 0.80 -17.41
N SER A 180 -13.59 0.40 -18.36
CA SER A 180 -12.17 0.80 -18.42
C SER A 180 -11.90 2.00 -19.32
N PHE A 181 -12.94 2.63 -19.87
CA PHE A 181 -12.84 3.74 -20.83
C PHE A 181 -12.07 3.39 -22.11
N CYS A 182 -12.06 2.12 -22.53
CA CYS A 182 -11.35 1.69 -23.74
C CYS A 182 -12.01 2.18 -25.05
N ARG A 183 -13.29 2.59 -25.00
CA ARG A 183 -14.09 3.13 -26.11
C ARG A 183 -14.31 2.18 -27.30
N LEU A 184 -13.91 0.93 -27.22
CA LEU A 184 -14.13 -0.05 -28.30
C LEU A 184 -15.60 -0.15 -28.72
N CYS A 185 -16.53 0.02 -27.77
CA CYS A 185 -17.98 0.03 -28.06
C CYS A 185 -18.41 1.23 -28.92
N GLU A 186 -17.72 2.36 -28.83
CA GLU A 186 -17.98 3.54 -29.69
C GLU A 186 -17.42 3.30 -31.10
N GLU A 187 -16.20 2.74 -31.21
CA GLU A 187 -15.49 2.51 -32.47
C GLU A 187 -16.23 1.53 -33.38
N VAL A 188 -16.81 0.45 -32.81
CA VAL A 188 -17.52 -0.58 -33.59
C VAL A 188 -18.97 -0.19 -33.92
N CYS A 189 -19.45 0.97 -33.46
CA CYS A 189 -20.85 1.38 -33.67
C CYS A 189 -21.01 2.21 -34.93
N ASP A 190 -21.42 1.56 -36.03
CA ASP A 190 -21.58 2.18 -37.35
C ASP A 190 -22.53 3.40 -37.34
N VAL A 191 -23.51 3.40 -36.45
CA VAL A 191 -24.51 4.48 -36.33
C VAL A 191 -24.19 5.48 -35.22
N HIS A 192 -23.03 5.37 -34.56
CA HIS A 192 -22.58 6.23 -33.45
C HIS A 192 -23.65 6.44 -32.36
N ALA A 193 -24.37 5.38 -32.03
CA ALA A 193 -25.45 5.40 -31.06
C ALA A 193 -24.97 5.30 -29.61
N ILE A 194 -23.76 4.78 -29.37
CA ILE A 194 -23.21 4.62 -28.03
C ILE A 194 -22.08 5.65 -27.81
N SER A 195 -22.01 6.21 -26.60
CA SER A 195 -20.92 7.08 -26.19
C SER A 195 -20.51 6.83 -24.74
N VAL A 196 -19.20 6.95 -24.46
CA VAL A 196 -18.60 6.75 -23.15
C VAL A 196 -18.02 8.08 -22.67
N SER A 197 -18.61 8.63 -21.62
CA SER A 197 -18.17 9.83 -20.92
C SER A 197 -17.94 9.54 -19.44
N HIS A 198 -17.73 10.56 -18.65
CA HIS A 198 -17.56 10.46 -17.21
C HIS A 198 -18.37 11.55 -16.48
N ARG A 199 -18.64 11.31 -15.21
CA ARG A 199 -19.19 12.35 -14.32
C ARG A 199 -18.06 13.28 -13.88
N GLU A 200 -18.35 14.57 -13.97
CA GLU A 200 -17.45 15.59 -13.44
C GLU A 200 -17.42 15.51 -11.91
N ASN A 201 -16.22 15.62 -11.32
CA ASN A 201 -16.00 15.63 -9.87
C ASN A 201 -16.39 14.33 -9.11
N GLU A 202 -16.67 13.25 -9.82
CA GLU A 202 -16.91 11.94 -9.23
C GLU A 202 -15.81 10.94 -9.62
N TYR A 203 -15.19 10.32 -8.60
CA TYR A 203 -14.06 9.43 -8.78
C TYR A 203 -14.27 8.12 -8.03
N ILE A 204 -13.73 7.05 -8.59
CA ILE A 204 -13.57 5.77 -7.90
C ILE A 204 -12.11 5.66 -7.50
N LEU A 205 -11.83 5.62 -6.19
CA LEU A 205 -10.50 5.36 -5.65
C LEU A 205 -10.41 3.89 -5.24
N TYR A 206 -9.41 3.20 -5.77
CA TYR A 206 -9.08 1.82 -5.40
C TYR A 206 -7.76 1.80 -4.64
N LEU A 207 -7.81 1.26 -3.41
CA LEU A 207 -6.65 1.10 -2.53
C LEU A 207 -6.49 -0.37 -2.16
N GLU A 208 -5.29 -0.90 -2.31
CA GLU A 208 -4.89 -2.19 -1.75
C GLU A 208 -3.88 -1.95 -0.63
N LEU A 209 -4.27 -2.32 0.59
CA LEU A 209 -3.53 -2.00 1.81
C LEU A 209 -2.55 -3.11 2.16
N THR A 210 -1.40 -2.75 2.73
CA THR A 210 -0.46 -3.72 3.35
C THR A 210 -0.96 -4.23 4.70
N GLY A 211 -1.97 -3.57 5.29
CA GLY A 211 -2.48 -3.83 6.63
C GLY A 211 -1.74 -3.08 7.74
N ALA A 212 -0.70 -2.32 7.41
CA ALA A 212 0.01 -1.49 8.39
C ALA A 212 -0.87 -0.38 8.98
N LEU A 213 -1.77 0.16 8.15
CA LEU A 213 -2.77 1.17 8.52
C LEU A 213 -4.14 0.81 7.94
N SER A 214 -5.21 1.31 8.58
CA SER A 214 -6.56 1.22 8.03
C SER A 214 -6.74 2.14 6.82
N ALA A 215 -7.72 1.84 5.96
CA ALA A 215 -8.03 2.71 4.81
C ALA A 215 -8.39 4.13 5.25
N ARG A 216 -9.09 4.26 6.38
CA ARG A 216 -9.46 5.55 6.96
C ARG A 216 -8.22 6.35 7.36
N SER A 217 -7.28 5.74 8.08
CA SER A 217 -6.05 6.38 8.55
C SER A 217 -5.17 6.81 7.37
N VAL A 218 -5.04 5.95 6.35
CA VAL A 218 -4.31 6.31 5.12
C VAL A 218 -4.90 7.53 4.43
N LEU A 219 -6.23 7.61 4.28
CA LEU A 219 -6.88 8.73 3.60
C LEU A 219 -6.82 10.02 4.42
N LEU A 220 -7.05 9.93 5.73
CA LEU A 220 -6.96 11.09 6.63
C LEU A 220 -5.54 11.65 6.64
N GLU A 221 -4.53 10.81 6.81
CA GLU A 221 -3.14 11.26 6.87
C GLU A 221 -2.67 11.80 5.51
N ALA A 222 -3.07 11.16 4.39
CA ALA A 222 -2.79 11.69 3.06
C ALA A 222 -3.38 13.10 2.86
N SER A 223 -4.61 13.33 3.36
CA SER A 223 -5.26 14.65 3.30
C SER A 223 -4.55 15.68 4.18
N ASN A 224 -4.17 15.31 5.40
CA ASN A 224 -3.41 16.17 6.31
C ASN A 224 -2.07 16.60 5.71
N ILE A 225 -1.35 15.66 5.09
CA ILE A 225 -0.08 15.95 4.41
C ILE A 225 -0.28 16.95 3.26
N LEU A 226 -1.35 16.81 2.47
CA LEU A 226 -1.66 17.77 1.39
C LEU A 226 -2.00 19.14 1.94
N ILE A 227 -2.83 19.22 2.98
CA ILE A 227 -3.19 20.48 3.66
C ILE A 227 -1.92 21.17 4.19
N LYS A 228 -1.05 20.42 4.85
CA LYS A 228 0.23 20.96 5.37
C LYS A 228 1.10 21.53 4.25
N LYS A 229 1.28 20.78 3.15
CA LYS A 229 2.07 21.25 1.98
C LYS A 229 1.48 22.50 1.34
N LEU A 230 0.15 22.59 1.26
CA LEU A 230 -0.52 23.80 0.74
C LEU A 230 -0.32 24.99 1.67
N GLY A 231 -0.41 24.79 2.98
CA GLY A 231 -0.12 25.84 3.98
C GLY A 231 1.32 26.33 3.90
N GLU A 232 2.29 25.43 3.77
CA GLU A 232 3.70 25.79 3.59
C GLU A 232 3.94 26.59 2.29
N LEU A 233 3.22 26.24 1.21
CA LEU A 233 3.29 26.98 -0.04
C LEU A 233 2.69 28.37 0.13
N GLU A 234 1.51 28.47 0.76
CA GLU A 234 0.84 29.76 1.03
C GLU A 234 1.75 30.69 1.85
N GLU A 235 2.35 30.18 2.90
CA GLU A 235 3.29 30.95 3.73
C GLU A 235 4.50 31.45 2.93
N LYS A 236 5.10 30.59 2.11
CA LYS A 236 6.20 31.01 1.22
C LYS A 236 5.79 32.10 0.24
N LEU A 237 4.58 32.00 -0.35
CA LEU A 237 4.08 33.01 -1.28
C LEU A 237 3.77 34.34 -0.59
N LYS A 238 3.25 34.31 0.66
CA LYS A 238 3.10 35.52 1.50
C LYS A 238 4.44 36.17 1.80
N ASN A 239 5.42 35.39 2.19
CA ASN A 239 6.78 35.88 2.50
C ASN A 239 7.46 36.51 1.26
N LEU A 240 7.15 36.03 0.06
CA LEU A 240 7.62 36.60 -1.22
C LEU A 240 6.78 37.79 -1.70
N GLY A 241 5.70 38.16 -1.00
CA GLY A 241 4.80 39.26 -1.38
C GLY A 241 3.97 38.99 -2.64
N VAL A 242 3.82 37.70 -3.04
CA VAL A 242 3.04 37.30 -4.24
C VAL A 242 1.53 37.30 -3.92
N ILE A 243 1.18 36.94 -2.69
CA ILE A 243 -0.20 36.95 -2.16
C ILE A 243 -0.25 37.68 -0.82
N ARG A 244 -1.47 38.17 -0.47
CA ARG A 244 -1.75 38.89 0.79
C ARG A 244 -2.31 37.95 1.85
#